data_aadc4544241111bf21f13346c59f6dc4
#
_entry.id   aadc4544241111bf21f13346c59f6dc4
#
_cell.length_a   1.000
_cell.length_b   1.000
_cell.length_c   1.000
_cell.angle_alpha   90.00
_cell.angle_beta   90.00
_cell.angle_gamma   90.00
#
_symmetry.space_group_name_H-M   'P 1'
#
loop_
_entity.id
_entity.type
_entity.pdbx_description
1 polymer ?
#
loop_
_entity_poly.entity_id
_entity_poly.type
_entity_poly.pdbx_seq_one_letter_code
_entity_poly.pdbx_strand_id
1 'polypeptide(L)'
;MLIVALLAAWTMWFVLARVPVYESSLSARIEVDGAARPIDAPLAGRIVLSNLALARRVRAGDILAELDAEPLVIERRELDAKLQGLSNEIAALQREITAEHAAVSQATSASDFARREAMARAEEGNAAAKLAKEELDRATRLHASGLIGDLDLLRSRAEAEKRQAVADGLRLSVLRQRADDDLKQKERLSRHESLGRELASLEGQQRSIVVNIERLEHEIERRRIRAPISGTLADVALVKSGSVVAEGDRLATLICDGHLDVVASFSPNAIGRLRTGQSGRLRLAGYPWQQYGALPVVVAHVASELRDSQIRVELRLDAPASNIPLQHALPGTVELEVERISPAALILRAAGRRIS
;
A
#
# COMPACT_ATOMS: atom_id res chain seq x y z
N MET A 1 -17.47 25.61 83.35
CA MET A 1 -17.81 24.44 82.59
C MET A 1 -17.96 24.79 81.09
N LEU A 2 -18.77 25.79 80.68
CA LEU A 2 -19.08 26.14 79.29
C LEU A 2 -17.84 26.60 78.48
N ILE A 3 -16.93 27.43 79.07
CA ILE A 3 -15.76 27.95 78.45
C ILE A 3 -14.71 26.82 78.17
N VAL A 4 -14.56 25.86 79.10
CA VAL A 4 -13.66 24.71 78.95
C VAL A 4 -14.17 23.77 77.87
N ALA A 5 -15.49 23.56 77.76
CA ALA A 5 -16.10 22.75 76.69
C ALA A 5 -15.89 23.41 75.32
N LEU A 6 -16.03 24.74 75.25
CA LEU A 6 -15.84 25.49 73.97
C LEU A 6 -14.37 25.50 73.52
N LEU A 7 -13.43 25.63 74.46
CA LEU A 7 -12.00 25.50 74.18
C LEU A 7 -11.63 24.09 73.75
N ALA A 8 -12.18 23.06 74.38
CA ALA A 8 -11.94 21.68 73.97
C ALA A 8 -12.53 21.37 72.56
N ALA A 9 -13.72 21.85 72.27
CA ALA A 9 -14.32 21.74 70.93
C ALA A 9 -13.47 22.49 69.86
N TRP A 10 -12.97 23.66 70.19
CA TRP A 10 -12.14 24.46 69.28
C TRP A 10 -10.76 23.79 69.02
N THR A 11 -10.10 23.29 70.08
CA THR A 11 -8.83 22.56 69.92
C THR A 11 -9.04 21.27 69.16
N MET A 12 -10.14 20.54 69.39
CA MET A 12 -10.49 19.35 68.66
C MET A 12 -10.73 19.64 67.19
N TRP A 13 -11.46 20.72 66.85
CA TRP A 13 -11.64 21.17 65.47
C TRP A 13 -10.31 21.59 64.84
N PHE A 14 -9.46 22.31 65.56
CA PHE A 14 -8.17 22.81 65.06
C PHE A 14 -7.19 21.69 64.70
N VAL A 15 -7.28 20.53 65.33
CA VAL A 15 -6.45 19.34 65.07
C VAL A 15 -7.10 18.42 64.06
N LEU A 16 -8.43 18.22 64.08
CA LEU A 16 -9.14 17.26 63.24
C LEU A 16 -9.66 17.81 61.91
N ALA A 17 -9.91 19.12 61.82
CA ALA A 17 -10.35 19.74 60.57
C ALA A 17 -9.27 19.59 59.50
N ARG A 18 -9.68 19.29 58.27
CA ARG A 18 -8.81 19.20 57.12
C ARG A 18 -9.09 20.37 56.17
N VAL A 19 -8.11 21.26 56.03
CA VAL A 19 -8.20 22.42 55.17
C VAL A 19 -7.37 22.11 53.89
N PRO A 20 -7.93 22.32 52.67
CA PRO A 20 -7.21 22.13 51.42
C PRO A 20 -6.14 23.20 51.28
N VAL A 21 -4.94 22.76 50.89
CA VAL A 21 -3.80 23.62 50.51
C VAL A 21 -3.70 23.65 49.01
N TYR A 22 -3.67 24.85 48.46
CA TYR A 22 -3.56 25.06 47.01
C TYR A 22 -2.16 25.53 46.64
N GLU A 23 -1.70 25.04 45.51
CA GLU A 23 -0.51 25.54 44.83
C GLU A 23 -0.95 26.30 43.58
N SER A 24 -0.44 27.52 43.38
CA SER A 24 -0.80 28.36 42.24
C SER A 24 0.27 28.23 41.15
N SER A 25 -0.17 28.12 39.89
CA SER A 25 0.74 28.17 38.75
C SER A 25 1.30 29.57 38.54
N LEU A 26 2.52 29.65 38.00
CA LEU A 26 3.15 30.90 37.56
C LEU A 26 2.48 31.44 36.31
N SER A 27 2.13 30.55 35.41
CA SER A 27 1.38 30.84 34.19
C SER A 27 0.59 29.60 33.80
N ALA A 28 -0.53 29.82 33.09
CA ALA A 28 -1.29 28.74 32.46
C ALA A 28 -1.87 29.27 31.15
N ARG A 29 -2.09 28.35 30.20
CA ARG A 29 -2.76 28.65 28.95
C ARG A 29 -3.55 27.45 28.47
N ILE A 30 -4.63 27.72 27.75
CA ILE A 30 -5.39 26.67 27.07
C ILE A 30 -4.63 26.32 25.79
N GLU A 31 -4.27 25.05 25.64
CA GLU A 31 -3.72 24.49 24.41
C GLU A 31 -4.73 23.49 23.85
N VAL A 32 -4.88 23.45 22.53
CA VAL A 32 -5.59 22.35 21.85
C VAL A 32 -4.63 21.18 21.79
N ASP A 33 -5.06 20.00 22.23
CA ASP A 33 -4.27 18.79 22.06
C ASP A 33 -4.08 18.52 20.57
N GLY A 34 -2.82 18.49 20.14
CA GLY A 34 -2.45 18.43 18.73
C GLY A 34 -2.11 19.80 18.17
N ALA A 35 -0.88 20.22 18.39
CA ALA A 35 -0.30 21.48 17.92
C ALA A 35 -0.79 21.87 16.52
N ALA A 36 -0.91 23.20 16.30
CA ALA A 36 -1.11 23.77 14.97
C ALA A 36 -0.18 23.11 13.95
N ARG A 37 -0.73 22.45 12.94
CA ARG A 37 0.05 21.74 11.90
C ARG A 37 0.19 22.63 10.68
N PRO A 38 1.42 22.92 10.25
CA PRO A 38 1.64 23.63 9.00
C PRO A 38 1.21 22.74 7.82
N ILE A 39 0.63 23.37 6.82
CA ILE A 39 0.31 22.78 5.53
C ILE A 39 1.22 23.47 4.53
N ASP A 40 2.22 22.73 4.09
CA ASP A 40 3.24 23.23 3.16
C ASP A 40 2.99 22.63 1.77
N ALA A 41 3.44 23.30 0.72
CA ALA A 41 3.39 22.81 -0.65
C ALA A 41 4.36 21.62 -0.83
N PRO A 42 3.91 20.42 -1.19
CA PRO A 42 4.77 19.26 -1.32
C PRO A 42 5.65 19.28 -2.58
N LEU A 43 5.34 20.16 -3.53
CA LEU A 43 6.02 20.36 -4.81
C LEU A 43 5.86 21.79 -5.28
N ALA A 44 6.81 22.26 -6.07
CA ALA A 44 6.65 23.52 -6.80
C ALA A 44 5.63 23.36 -7.94
N GLY A 45 4.79 24.39 -8.16
CA GLY A 45 3.83 24.38 -9.24
C GLY A 45 2.88 25.57 -9.24
N ARG A 46 2.05 25.64 -10.27
CA ARG A 46 0.98 26.64 -10.38
C ARG A 46 -0.27 26.10 -9.71
N ILE A 47 -0.93 26.90 -8.88
CA ILE A 47 -2.21 26.55 -8.26
C ILE A 47 -3.34 26.71 -9.28
N VAL A 48 -4.09 25.63 -9.50
CA VAL A 48 -5.29 25.61 -10.34
C VAL A 48 -6.53 25.89 -9.50
N LEU A 49 -6.61 25.23 -8.34
CA LEU A 49 -7.71 25.37 -7.38
C LEU A 49 -7.16 25.74 -6.00
N SER A 50 -7.76 26.76 -5.38
CA SER A 50 -7.49 27.12 -4.00
C SER A 50 -8.78 27.16 -3.21
N ASN A 51 -8.89 26.28 -2.24
CA ASN A 51 -9.97 26.22 -1.25
C ASN A 51 -9.53 26.75 0.11
N LEU A 52 -8.41 27.44 0.15
CA LEU A 52 -7.83 28.02 1.35
C LEU A 52 -8.60 29.30 1.74
N ALA A 53 -9.28 29.26 2.86
CA ALA A 53 -9.98 30.40 3.41
C ALA A 53 -9.75 30.45 4.93
N LEU A 54 -9.45 31.63 5.45
CA LEU A 54 -9.27 31.86 6.88
C LEU A 54 -10.54 31.45 7.66
N ALA A 55 -10.35 30.80 8.80
CA ALA A 55 -11.40 30.30 9.67
C ALA A 55 -12.34 29.24 9.02
N ARG A 56 -11.99 28.69 7.86
CA ARG A 56 -12.75 27.59 7.24
C ARG A 56 -12.50 26.29 8.01
N ARG A 57 -13.57 25.61 8.38
CA ARG A 57 -13.53 24.27 8.94
C ARG A 57 -13.35 23.23 7.82
N VAL A 58 -12.41 22.32 8.00
CA VAL A 58 -12.08 21.27 7.02
C VAL A 58 -12.02 19.92 7.72
N ARG A 59 -12.30 18.86 6.97
CA ARG A 59 -12.17 17.47 7.43
C ARG A 59 -10.87 16.86 6.91
N ALA A 60 -10.37 15.86 7.62
CA ALA A 60 -9.25 15.06 7.13
C ALA A 60 -9.54 14.52 5.72
N GLY A 61 -8.61 14.69 4.79
CA GLY A 61 -8.72 14.31 3.39
C GLY A 61 -9.31 15.38 2.45
N ASP A 62 -9.92 16.45 2.96
CA ASP A 62 -10.44 17.54 2.13
C ASP A 62 -9.33 18.18 1.28
N ILE A 63 -9.63 18.46 0.02
CA ILE A 63 -8.70 19.13 -0.91
C ILE A 63 -8.65 20.63 -0.57
N LEU A 64 -7.48 21.09 -0.17
CA LEU A 64 -7.20 22.48 0.19
C LEU A 64 -6.69 23.30 -0.99
N ALA A 65 -5.83 22.71 -1.80
CA ALA A 65 -5.34 23.29 -3.03
C ALA A 65 -4.98 22.21 -4.04
N GLU A 66 -5.05 22.52 -5.31
CA GLU A 66 -4.58 21.66 -6.40
C GLU A 66 -3.54 22.40 -7.23
N LEU A 67 -2.41 21.75 -7.44
CA LEU A 67 -1.37 22.19 -8.38
C LEU A 67 -1.70 21.66 -9.77
N ASP A 68 -1.22 22.36 -10.80
CA ASP A 68 -1.39 21.96 -12.19
C ASP A 68 -0.81 20.57 -12.46
N ALA A 69 -1.68 19.64 -12.81
CA ALA A 69 -1.35 18.27 -13.14
C ALA A 69 -1.72 17.93 -14.61
N GLU A 70 -2.19 18.90 -15.40
CA GLU A 70 -2.68 18.66 -16.75
C GLU A 70 -1.67 17.92 -17.65
N PRO A 71 -0.37 18.27 -17.67
CA PRO A 71 0.62 17.53 -18.47
C PRO A 71 0.72 16.05 -18.07
N LEU A 72 0.70 15.74 -16.78
CA LEU A 72 0.76 14.37 -16.30
C LEU A 72 -0.53 13.58 -16.60
N VAL A 73 -1.67 14.25 -16.56
CA VAL A 73 -2.96 13.62 -16.91
C VAL A 73 -2.99 13.26 -18.39
N ILE A 74 -2.44 14.11 -19.26
CA ILE A 74 -2.30 13.84 -20.68
C ILE A 74 -1.37 12.65 -20.90
N GLU A 75 -0.17 12.66 -20.31
CA GLU A 75 0.80 11.57 -20.41
C GLU A 75 0.20 10.23 -19.92
N ARG A 76 -0.55 10.25 -18.81
CA ARG A 76 -1.25 9.05 -18.32
C ARG A 76 -2.25 8.53 -19.35
N ARG A 77 -3.06 9.41 -19.98
CA ARG A 77 -4.02 9.01 -21.01
C ARG A 77 -3.34 8.39 -22.24
N GLU A 78 -2.19 8.91 -22.62
CA GLU A 78 -1.40 8.32 -23.71
C GLU A 78 -0.91 6.91 -23.36
N LEU A 79 -0.45 6.70 -22.12
CA LEU A 79 -0.04 5.37 -21.64
C LEU A 79 -1.23 4.42 -21.52
N ASP A 80 -2.41 4.89 -21.08
CA ASP A 80 -3.65 4.11 -21.03
C ASP A 80 -4.05 3.65 -22.44
N ALA A 81 -3.98 4.52 -23.45
CA ALA A 81 -4.26 4.16 -24.83
C ALA A 81 -3.25 3.14 -25.40
N LYS A 82 -1.96 3.30 -25.08
CA LYS A 82 -0.91 2.31 -25.44
C LYS A 82 -1.14 0.97 -24.76
N LEU A 83 -1.50 0.97 -23.48
CA LEU A 83 -1.82 -0.25 -22.72
C LEU A 83 -2.98 -1.01 -23.34
N GLN A 84 -4.03 -0.30 -23.76
CA GLN A 84 -5.19 -0.90 -24.44
C GLN A 84 -4.81 -1.50 -25.81
N GLY A 85 -4.01 -0.78 -26.61
CA GLY A 85 -3.48 -1.28 -27.88
C GLY A 85 -2.68 -2.57 -27.69
N LEU A 86 -1.75 -2.56 -26.74
CA LEU A 86 -0.90 -3.71 -26.41
C LEU A 86 -1.71 -4.90 -25.89
N SER A 87 -2.73 -4.66 -25.09
CA SER A 87 -3.64 -5.71 -24.60
C SER A 87 -4.40 -6.40 -25.76
N ASN A 88 -4.80 -5.63 -26.77
CA ASN A 88 -5.44 -6.17 -27.97
C ASN A 88 -4.47 -7.01 -28.80
N GLU A 89 -3.21 -6.58 -28.92
CA GLU A 89 -2.16 -7.29 -29.64
C GLU A 89 -1.82 -8.62 -28.92
N ILE A 90 -1.66 -8.61 -27.61
CA ILE A 90 -1.47 -9.82 -26.79
C ILE A 90 -2.64 -10.78 -26.99
N ALA A 91 -3.88 -10.31 -26.95
CA ALA A 91 -5.06 -11.15 -27.16
C ALA A 91 -5.13 -11.72 -28.60
N ALA A 92 -4.66 -10.99 -29.59
CA ALA A 92 -4.57 -11.50 -30.96
C ALA A 92 -3.49 -12.59 -31.09
N LEU A 93 -2.32 -12.37 -30.50
CA LEU A 93 -1.23 -13.33 -30.51
C LEU A 93 -1.60 -14.62 -29.74
N GLN A 94 -2.29 -14.52 -28.62
CA GLN A 94 -2.79 -15.68 -27.87
C GLN A 94 -3.77 -16.50 -28.70
N ARG A 95 -4.65 -15.84 -29.49
CA ARG A 95 -5.54 -16.53 -30.42
C ARG A 95 -4.77 -17.22 -31.52
N GLU A 96 -3.71 -16.59 -32.07
CA GLU A 96 -2.83 -17.20 -33.07
C GLU A 96 -2.16 -18.46 -32.51
N ILE A 97 -1.58 -18.38 -31.29
CA ILE A 97 -0.96 -19.53 -30.62
C ILE A 97 -1.99 -20.67 -30.43
N THR A 98 -3.21 -20.35 -30.03
CA THR A 98 -4.26 -21.36 -29.84
C THR A 98 -4.67 -22.01 -31.16
N ALA A 99 -4.80 -21.25 -32.24
CA ALA A 99 -5.10 -21.75 -33.58
C ALA A 99 -3.96 -22.64 -34.12
N GLU A 100 -2.70 -22.22 -33.90
CA GLU A 100 -1.54 -23.02 -34.28
C GLU A 100 -1.49 -24.36 -33.54
N HIS A 101 -1.78 -24.38 -32.23
CA HIS A 101 -1.88 -25.62 -31.46
C HIS A 101 -2.95 -26.57 -32.03
N ALA A 102 -4.11 -26.05 -32.39
CA ALA A 102 -5.17 -26.83 -33.01
C ALA A 102 -4.75 -27.39 -34.38
N ALA A 103 -4.11 -26.58 -35.21
CA ALA A 103 -3.58 -26.99 -36.50
C ALA A 103 -2.50 -28.05 -36.38
N VAL A 104 -1.62 -27.90 -35.39
CA VAL A 104 -0.56 -28.91 -35.09
C VAL A 104 -1.19 -30.26 -34.70
N SER A 105 -2.20 -30.28 -33.86
CA SER A 105 -2.85 -31.54 -33.44
C SER A 105 -3.51 -32.29 -34.60
N GLN A 106 -4.19 -31.56 -35.50
CA GLN A 106 -4.80 -32.15 -36.71
C GLN A 106 -3.73 -32.66 -37.69
N ALA A 107 -2.68 -31.87 -37.91
CA ALA A 107 -1.60 -32.26 -38.81
C ALA A 107 -0.80 -33.47 -38.27
N THR A 108 -0.63 -33.60 -36.97
CA THR A 108 0.03 -34.76 -36.34
C THR A 108 -0.80 -36.01 -36.53
N SER A 109 -2.11 -35.91 -36.34
CA SER A 109 -3.02 -37.04 -36.60
C SER A 109 -3.00 -37.50 -38.07
N ALA A 110 -3.03 -36.55 -39.01
CA ALA A 110 -2.93 -36.88 -40.44
C ALA A 110 -1.59 -37.52 -40.82
N SER A 111 -0.48 -37.02 -40.25
CA SER A 111 0.85 -37.62 -40.45
C SER A 111 0.96 -39.03 -39.91
N ASP A 112 0.37 -39.31 -38.72
CA ASP A 112 0.33 -40.64 -38.14
C ASP A 112 -0.47 -41.63 -38.99
N PHE A 113 -1.58 -41.19 -39.60
CA PHE A 113 -2.32 -42.02 -40.53
C PHE A 113 -1.50 -42.37 -41.80
N ALA A 114 -0.88 -41.32 -42.42
CA ALA A 114 -0.05 -41.51 -43.62
C ALA A 114 1.14 -42.45 -43.33
N ARG A 115 1.75 -42.30 -42.16
CA ARG A 115 2.85 -43.18 -41.74
C ARG A 115 2.41 -44.64 -41.57
N ARG A 116 1.25 -44.87 -40.90
CA ARG A 116 0.71 -46.22 -40.74
C ARG A 116 0.39 -46.86 -42.08
N GLU A 117 -0.19 -46.10 -43.03
CA GLU A 117 -0.46 -46.55 -44.39
C GLU A 117 0.83 -46.92 -45.15
N ALA A 118 1.84 -46.04 -45.08
CA ALA A 118 3.14 -46.34 -45.71
C ALA A 118 3.82 -47.57 -45.11
N MET A 119 3.72 -47.75 -43.78
CA MET A 119 4.25 -48.96 -43.12
C MET A 119 3.49 -50.21 -43.55
N ALA A 120 2.16 -50.20 -43.63
CA ALA A 120 1.35 -51.34 -44.06
C ALA A 120 1.70 -51.75 -45.53
N ARG A 121 1.85 -50.75 -46.43
CA ARG A 121 2.28 -51.03 -47.81
C ARG A 121 3.69 -51.63 -47.86
N ALA A 122 4.60 -51.16 -47.00
CA ALA A 122 5.95 -51.71 -46.94
C ALA A 122 5.95 -53.12 -46.38
N GLU A 123 5.11 -53.45 -45.42
CA GLU A 123 4.93 -54.82 -44.91
C GLU A 123 4.35 -55.76 -45.98
N GLU A 124 3.33 -55.29 -46.74
CA GLU A 124 2.76 -56.05 -47.87
C GLU A 124 3.84 -56.30 -48.95
N GLY A 125 4.61 -55.27 -49.30
CA GLY A 125 5.73 -55.40 -50.24
C GLY A 125 6.78 -56.40 -49.78
N ASN A 126 7.16 -56.35 -48.49
CA ASN A 126 8.14 -57.26 -47.90
C ASN A 126 7.59 -58.73 -47.90
N ALA A 127 6.31 -58.93 -47.61
CA ALA A 127 5.67 -60.24 -47.65
C ALA A 127 5.66 -60.82 -49.08
N ALA A 128 5.36 -59.98 -50.09
CA ALA A 128 5.40 -60.35 -51.50
C ALA A 128 6.83 -60.70 -51.99
N ALA A 129 7.82 -59.92 -51.54
CA ALA A 129 9.24 -60.18 -51.87
C ALA A 129 9.72 -61.51 -51.22
N LYS A 130 9.32 -61.78 -49.99
CA LYS A 130 9.64 -62.99 -49.28
C LYS A 130 9.04 -64.20 -49.98
N LEU A 131 7.76 -64.15 -50.37
CA LEU A 131 7.10 -65.22 -51.12
C LEU A 131 7.85 -65.48 -52.47
N ALA A 132 8.11 -64.48 -53.24
CA ALA A 132 8.83 -64.60 -54.52
C ALA A 132 10.25 -65.17 -54.36
N LYS A 133 10.92 -64.87 -53.28
CA LYS A 133 12.20 -65.44 -52.90
C LYS A 133 12.10 -66.92 -52.57
N GLU A 134 11.07 -67.33 -51.81
CA GLU A 134 10.81 -68.74 -51.48
C GLU A 134 10.48 -69.54 -52.76
N GLU A 135 9.75 -68.90 -53.70
CA GLU A 135 9.45 -69.51 -55.01
C GLU A 135 10.71 -69.68 -55.86
N LEU A 136 11.59 -68.69 -55.90
CA LEU A 136 12.89 -68.78 -56.55
C LEU A 136 13.76 -69.92 -55.96
N ASP A 137 13.84 -69.98 -54.62
CA ASP A 137 14.59 -71.01 -53.92
C ASP A 137 14.03 -72.45 -54.26
N ARG A 138 12.72 -72.57 -54.42
CA ARG A 138 12.07 -73.79 -54.86
C ARG A 138 12.39 -74.11 -56.32
N ALA A 139 12.23 -73.12 -57.19
CA ALA A 139 12.62 -73.26 -58.63
C ALA A 139 14.08 -73.63 -58.81
N THR A 140 14.96 -73.07 -58.04
CA THR A 140 16.40 -73.40 -58.07
C THR A 140 16.64 -74.91 -57.73
N ARG A 141 15.99 -75.41 -56.68
CA ARG A 141 16.06 -76.84 -56.28
C ARG A 141 15.47 -77.78 -57.37
N LEU A 142 14.36 -77.42 -57.98
CA LEU A 142 13.74 -78.21 -59.06
C LEU A 142 14.57 -78.17 -60.32
N HIS A 143 15.17 -77.06 -60.67
CA HIS A 143 16.11 -76.96 -61.80
C HIS A 143 17.32 -77.86 -61.56
N ALA A 144 17.94 -77.80 -60.38
CA ALA A 144 19.07 -78.68 -60.03
C ALA A 144 18.79 -80.20 -60.16
N SER A 145 17.49 -80.59 -59.97
CA SER A 145 16.98 -81.94 -60.13
C SER A 145 16.49 -82.23 -61.56
N GLY A 146 16.64 -81.29 -62.51
CA GLY A 146 16.22 -81.48 -63.91
C GLY A 146 14.72 -81.42 -64.16
N LEU A 147 13.93 -81.00 -63.25
CA LEU A 147 12.43 -80.98 -63.29
C LEU A 147 11.83 -79.73 -63.96
N ILE A 148 12.58 -78.66 -64.10
CA ILE A 148 12.20 -77.38 -64.82
C ILE A 148 13.30 -76.91 -65.72
N GLY A 149 12.91 -76.12 -66.75
CA GLY A 149 13.87 -75.56 -67.75
C GLY A 149 14.50 -74.26 -67.31
N ASP A 150 15.59 -73.82 -67.99
CA ASP A 150 16.31 -72.59 -67.73
C ASP A 150 15.38 -71.31 -67.78
N LEU A 151 14.41 -71.32 -68.70
CA LEU A 151 13.48 -70.22 -68.87
C LEU A 151 12.57 -70.00 -67.62
N ASP A 152 12.14 -71.10 -66.97
CA ASP A 152 11.30 -70.98 -65.77
C ASP A 152 12.07 -70.56 -64.57
N LEU A 153 13.35 -70.99 -64.43
CA LEU A 153 14.24 -70.47 -63.41
C LEU A 153 14.51 -68.95 -63.61
N LEU A 154 14.80 -68.52 -64.89
CA LEU A 154 15.04 -67.11 -65.20
C LEU A 154 13.76 -66.27 -64.88
N ARG A 155 12.58 -66.71 -65.16
CA ARG A 155 11.33 -66.04 -64.83
C ARG A 155 11.13 -65.86 -63.28
N SER A 156 11.34 -66.94 -62.54
CA SER A 156 11.28 -66.87 -61.08
C SER A 156 12.32 -65.93 -60.49
N ARG A 157 13.52 -65.91 -61.06
CA ARG A 157 14.54 -64.94 -60.60
C ARG A 157 14.21 -63.49 -60.92
N ALA A 158 13.75 -63.21 -62.15
CA ALA A 158 13.31 -61.87 -62.54
C ALA A 158 12.12 -61.36 -61.66
N GLU A 159 11.14 -62.24 -61.33
CA GLU A 159 10.03 -61.84 -60.44
C GLU A 159 10.50 -61.61 -59.02
N ALA A 160 11.43 -62.43 -58.46
CA ALA A 160 11.99 -62.19 -57.13
C ALA A 160 12.78 -60.86 -57.06
N GLU A 161 13.62 -60.59 -58.05
CA GLU A 161 14.35 -59.31 -58.15
C GLU A 161 13.39 -58.11 -58.25
N LYS A 162 12.35 -58.20 -59.07
CA LYS A 162 11.31 -57.20 -59.20
C LYS A 162 10.58 -56.91 -57.89
N ARG A 163 10.15 -57.97 -57.21
CA ARG A 163 9.43 -57.85 -55.92
C ARG A 163 10.35 -57.28 -54.85
N GLN A 164 11.60 -57.68 -54.81
CA GLN A 164 12.60 -57.09 -53.89
C GLN A 164 12.82 -55.60 -54.16
N ALA A 165 12.96 -55.17 -55.42
CA ALA A 165 13.12 -53.75 -55.77
C ALA A 165 11.88 -52.92 -55.35
N VAL A 166 10.67 -53.47 -55.52
CA VAL A 166 9.44 -52.83 -55.04
C VAL A 166 9.43 -52.67 -53.50
N ALA A 167 9.76 -53.76 -52.77
CA ALA A 167 9.86 -53.71 -51.31
C ALA A 167 10.86 -52.70 -50.78
N ASP A 168 12.04 -52.62 -51.41
CA ASP A 168 13.06 -51.63 -51.06
C ASP A 168 12.60 -50.21 -51.37
N GLY A 169 11.91 -49.96 -52.50
CA GLY A 169 11.28 -48.69 -52.82
C GLY A 169 10.26 -48.25 -51.79
N LEU A 170 9.41 -49.18 -51.31
CA LEU A 170 8.45 -48.91 -50.26
C LEU A 170 9.10 -48.62 -48.91
N ARG A 171 10.18 -49.33 -48.55
CA ARG A 171 10.99 -49.02 -47.34
C ARG A 171 11.58 -47.61 -47.41
N LEU A 172 12.14 -47.22 -48.54
CA LEU A 172 12.66 -45.86 -48.73
C LEU A 172 11.57 -44.80 -48.63
N SER A 173 10.34 -45.08 -49.07
CA SER A 173 9.20 -44.19 -48.93
C SER A 173 8.83 -43.94 -47.46
N VAL A 174 8.89 -45.00 -46.62
CA VAL A 174 8.69 -44.86 -45.16
C VAL A 174 9.75 -43.98 -44.51
N LEU A 175 11.03 -44.17 -44.89
CA LEU A 175 12.11 -43.38 -44.37
C LEU A 175 12.00 -41.89 -44.78
N ARG A 176 11.64 -41.63 -46.05
CA ARG A 176 11.38 -40.27 -46.54
C ARG A 176 10.24 -39.62 -45.76
N GLN A 177 9.13 -40.32 -45.57
CA GLN A 177 7.98 -39.80 -44.78
C GLN A 177 8.40 -39.44 -43.36
N ARG A 178 9.22 -40.27 -42.69
CA ARG A 178 9.74 -39.94 -41.34
C ARG A 178 10.60 -38.70 -41.34
N ALA A 179 11.51 -38.58 -42.34
CA ALA A 179 12.37 -37.39 -42.44
C ALA A 179 11.56 -36.09 -42.67
N ASP A 180 10.51 -36.15 -43.49
CA ASP A 180 9.61 -35.05 -43.75
C ASP A 180 8.81 -34.67 -42.47
N ASP A 181 8.33 -35.67 -41.72
CA ASP A 181 7.63 -35.45 -40.47
C ASP A 181 8.52 -34.79 -39.40
N ASP A 182 9.78 -35.28 -39.26
CA ASP A 182 10.77 -34.75 -38.35
C ASP A 182 11.12 -33.28 -38.69
N LEU A 183 11.23 -32.96 -39.98
CA LEU A 183 11.47 -31.59 -40.43
C LEU A 183 10.30 -30.67 -40.06
N LYS A 184 9.09 -31.06 -40.40
CA LYS A 184 7.87 -30.31 -40.05
C LYS A 184 7.71 -30.12 -38.57
N GLN A 185 8.04 -31.14 -37.76
CA GLN A 185 8.00 -31.04 -36.29
C GLN A 185 8.97 -29.99 -35.77
N LYS A 186 10.22 -29.96 -36.29
CA LYS A 186 11.22 -28.95 -35.92
C LYS A 186 10.80 -27.53 -36.33
N GLU A 187 10.25 -27.36 -37.52
CA GLU A 187 9.71 -26.07 -37.97
C GLU A 187 8.59 -25.55 -37.06
N ARG A 188 7.67 -26.42 -36.67
CA ARG A 188 6.57 -26.08 -35.76
C ARG A 188 7.08 -25.70 -34.38
N LEU A 189 8.06 -26.45 -33.85
CA LEU A 189 8.66 -26.14 -32.55
C LEU A 189 9.34 -24.75 -32.60
N SER A 190 10.09 -24.48 -33.64
CA SER A 190 10.75 -23.15 -33.84
C SER A 190 9.71 -22.04 -33.93
N ARG A 191 8.60 -22.26 -34.64
CA ARG A 191 7.50 -21.28 -34.74
C ARG A 191 6.88 -21.05 -33.36
N HIS A 192 6.56 -22.11 -32.64
CA HIS A 192 5.98 -22.00 -31.29
C HIS A 192 6.90 -21.23 -30.33
N GLU A 193 8.21 -21.52 -30.34
CA GLU A 193 9.17 -20.78 -29.53
C GLU A 193 9.26 -19.29 -29.92
N SER A 194 9.15 -18.97 -31.23
CA SER A 194 9.15 -17.59 -31.68
C SER A 194 7.92 -16.81 -31.20
N LEU A 195 6.73 -17.40 -31.31
CA LEU A 195 5.47 -16.80 -30.80
C LEU A 195 5.51 -16.66 -29.27
N GLY A 196 6.08 -17.63 -28.55
CA GLY A 196 6.25 -17.57 -27.11
C GLY A 196 7.18 -16.42 -26.66
N ARG A 197 8.31 -16.20 -27.39
CA ARG A 197 9.19 -15.06 -27.13
C ARG A 197 8.52 -13.71 -27.41
N GLU A 198 7.76 -13.63 -28.49
CA GLU A 198 7.01 -12.43 -28.86
C GLU A 198 5.95 -12.10 -27.78
N LEU A 199 5.17 -13.09 -27.34
CA LEU A 199 4.20 -12.93 -26.25
C LEU A 199 4.88 -12.44 -24.97
N ALA A 200 5.98 -13.07 -24.54
CA ALA A 200 6.72 -12.68 -23.35
C ALA A 200 7.26 -11.24 -23.44
N SER A 201 7.69 -10.81 -24.64
CA SER A 201 8.13 -9.44 -24.91
C SER A 201 7.00 -8.43 -24.74
N LEU A 202 5.83 -8.71 -25.34
CA LEU A 202 4.65 -7.85 -25.25
C LEU A 202 4.12 -7.75 -23.80
N GLU A 203 4.06 -8.86 -23.08
CA GLU A 203 3.71 -8.88 -21.66
C GLU A 203 4.73 -8.11 -20.79
N GLY A 204 6.00 -8.16 -21.13
CA GLY A 204 7.04 -7.35 -20.50
C GLY A 204 6.81 -5.85 -20.69
N GLN A 205 6.47 -5.44 -21.91
CA GLN A 205 6.13 -4.06 -22.23
C GLN A 205 4.86 -3.61 -21.50
N GLN A 206 3.83 -4.46 -21.45
CA GLN A 206 2.59 -4.21 -20.72
C GLN A 206 2.85 -3.92 -19.25
N ARG A 207 3.63 -4.78 -18.56
CA ARG A 207 4.02 -4.55 -17.16
C ARG A 207 4.75 -3.23 -16.95
N SER A 208 5.66 -2.88 -17.87
CA SER A 208 6.39 -1.61 -17.80
C SER A 208 5.46 -0.39 -17.92
N ILE A 209 4.47 -0.45 -18.81
CA ILE A 209 3.48 0.63 -18.96
C ILE A 209 2.63 0.76 -17.71
N VAL A 210 2.16 -0.35 -17.12
CA VAL A 210 1.36 -0.34 -15.87
C VAL A 210 2.13 0.35 -14.74
N VAL A 211 3.39 0.00 -14.53
CA VAL A 211 4.23 0.66 -13.50
C VAL A 211 4.40 2.16 -13.76
N ASN A 212 4.54 2.57 -15.03
CA ASN A 212 4.62 3.98 -15.37
C ASN A 212 3.31 4.73 -15.10
N ILE A 213 2.14 4.11 -15.36
CA ILE A 213 0.83 4.67 -15.03
C ILE A 213 0.70 4.87 -13.52
N GLU A 214 1.05 3.86 -12.71
CA GLU A 214 1.02 3.94 -11.24
C GLU A 214 1.93 5.08 -10.72
N ARG A 215 3.13 5.24 -11.30
CA ARG A 215 4.03 6.35 -10.97
C ARG A 215 3.38 7.70 -11.27
N LEU A 216 2.78 7.87 -12.45
CA LEU A 216 2.10 9.12 -12.81
C LEU A 216 0.89 9.40 -11.93
N GLU A 217 0.10 8.40 -11.58
CA GLU A 217 -1.04 8.54 -10.65
C GLU A 217 -0.59 9.02 -9.28
N HIS A 218 0.52 8.47 -8.77
CA HIS A 218 1.11 8.94 -7.53
C HIS A 218 1.59 10.39 -7.62
N GLU A 219 2.22 10.79 -8.73
CA GLU A 219 2.65 12.17 -8.97
C GLU A 219 1.47 13.13 -9.11
N ILE A 220 0.38 12.72 -9.75
CA ILE A 220 -0.86 13.49 -9.86
C ILE A 220 -1.50 13.66 -8.47
N GLU A 221 -1.56 12.60 -7.65
CA GLU A 221 -2.13 12.69 -6.31
C GLU A 221 -1.30 13.59 -5.39
N ARG A 222 0.03 13.57 -5.50
CA ARG A 222 0.91 14.49 -4.76
C ARG A 222 0.66 15.98 -5.08
N ARG A 223 0.05 16.29 -6.23
CA ARG A 223 -0.35 17.65 -6.61
C ARG A 223 -1.66 18.10 -5.97
N ARG A 224 -2.37 17.20 -5.29
CA ARG A 224 -3.55 17.51 -4.49
C ARG A 224 -3.14 17.67 -3.03
N ILE A 225 -3.16 18.89 -2.57
CA ILE A 225 -2.81 19.22 -1.18
C ILE A 225 -4.05 19.01 -0.32
N ARG A 226 -4.00 18.01 0.56
CA ARG A 226 -5.14 17.62 1.41
C ARG A 226 -4.91 17.99 2.87
N ALA A 227 -6.00 18.19 3.61
CA ALA A 227 -5.97 18.35 5.05
C ALA A 227 -5.53 17.03 5.72
N PRO A 228 -4.43 17.00 6.50
CA PRO A 228 -3.97 15.78 7.17
C PRO A 228 -4.88 15.35 8.33
N ILE A 229 -5.63 16.27 8.91
CA ILE A 229 -6.53 16.10 10.04
C ILE A 229 -7.74 17.03 9.89
N SER A 230 -8.81 16.78 10.67
CA SER A 230 -9.94 17.71 10.76
C SER A 230 -9.60 18.88 11.66
N GLY A 231 -10.04 20.08 11.29
CA GLY A 231 -9.75 21.29 12.06
C GLY A 231 -10.18 22.56 11.35
N THR A 232 -9.69 23.69 11.85
CA THR A 232 -9.96 25.01 11.31
C THR A 232 -8.69 25.63 10.75
N LEU A 233 -8.75 26.17 9.52
CA LEU A 233 -7.63 26.84 8.88
C LEU A 233 -7.37 28.19 9.55
N ALA A 234 -6.14 28.37 10.04
CA ALA A 234 -5.61 29.64 10.53
C ALA A 234 -4.39 30.02 9.71
N ASP A 235 -4.01 31.27 9.70
CA ASP A 235 -2.84 31.79 8.99
C ASP A 235 -2.73 31.26 7.56
N VAL A 236 -3.68 31.68 6.74
CA VAL A 236 -3.79 31.26 5.34
C VAL A 236 -3.00 32.21 4.45
N ALA A 237 -2.07 31.66 3.66
CA ALA A 237 -1.37 32.42 2.65
C ALA A 237 -2.35 32.99 1.60
N LEU A 238 -2.12 34.21 1.13
CA LEU A 238 -2.93 34.85 0.09
C LEU A 238 -2.64 34.26 -1.29
N VAL A 239 -2.91 32.96 -1.45
CA VAL A 239 -2.63 32.22 -2.67
C VAL A 239 -3.93 32.04 -3.46
N LYS A 240 -3.98 32.61 -4.67
CA LYS A 240 -5.12 32.52 -5.58
C LYS A 240 -4.84 31.52 -6.70
N SER A 241 -5.90 31.07 -7.37
CA SER A 241 -5.77 30.33 -8.62
C SER A 241 -4.91 31.12 -9.61
N GLY A 242 -3.92 30.47 -10.22
CA GLY A 242 -2.90 31.07 -11.08
C GLY A 242 -1.59 31.45 -10.39
N SER A 243 -1.54 31.49 -9.05
CA SER A 243 -0.29 31.75 -8.30
C SER A 243 0.68 30.58 -8.45
N VAL A 244 1.98 30.87 -8.42
CA VAL A 244 3.04 29.87 -8.41
C VAL A 244 3.57 29.75 -6.99
N VAL A 245 3.74 28.52 -6.51
CA VAL A 245 4.31 28.20 -5.20
C VAL A 245 5.57 27.37 -5.38
N ALA A 246 6.54 27.54 -4.45
CA ALA A 246 7.71 26.70 -4.37
C ALA A 246 7.48 25.51 -3.42
N GLU A 247 8.29 24.47 -3.54
CA GLU A 247 8.29 23.35 -2.60
C GLU A 247 8.66 23.86 -1.19
N GLY A 248 7.87 23.48 -0.20
CA GLY A 248 8.05 23.93 1.19
C GLY A 248 7.37 25.26 1.53
N ASP A 249 6.76 25.97 0.57
CA ASP A 249 5.99 27.17 0.87
C ASP A 249 4.82 26.85 1.79
N ARG A 250 4.70 27.63 2.88
CA ARG A 250 3.58 27.47 3.81
C ARG A 250 2.31 28.04 3.23
N LEU A 251 1.31 27.18 3.04
CA LEU A 251 0.01 27.55 2.47
C LEU A 251 -1.03 27.91 3.52
N ALA A 252 -1.02 27.19 4.64
CA ALA A 252 -1.92 27.44 5.76
C ALA A 252 -1.38 26.77 7.03
N THR A 253 -1.98 27.14 8.15
CA THR A 253 -1.81 26.42 9.43
C THR A 253 -3.15 25.83 9.81
N LEU A 254 -3.20 24.53 10.10
CA LEU A 254 -4.40 23.83 10.53
C LEU A 254 -4.40 23.68 12.04
N ILE A 255 -5.43 24.23 12.70
CA ILE A 255 -5.68 24.04 14.13
C ILE A 255 -6.67 22.90 14.28
N CYS A 256 -6.27 21.86 15.00
CA CYS A 256 -7.12 20.69 15.23
C CYS A 256 -8.38 21.07 16.01
N ASP A 257 -9.50 20.41 15.71
CA ASP A 257 -10.69 20.37 16.59
C ASP A 257 -10.43 19.33 17.70
N GLY A 258 -9.32 19.50 18.46
CA GLY A 258 -8.92 18.60 19.54
C GLY A 258 -9.58 18.95 20.88
N HIS A 259 -9.38 18.07 21.89
CA HIS A 259 -9.72 18.41 23.26
C HIS A 259 -8.88 19.61 23.72
N LEU A 260 -9.53 20.50 24.46
CA LEU A 260 -8.85 21.63 25.06
C LEU A 260 -8.17 21.15 26.34
N ASP A 261 -6.85 21.14 26.34
CA ASP A 261 -6.04 20.89 27.51
C ASP A 261 -5.46 22.20 28.06
N VAL A 262 -5.13 22.20 29.33
CA VAL A 262 -4.52 23.35 29.97
C VAL A 262 -3.07 23.02 30.29
N VAL A 263 -2.17 23.82 29.78
CA VAL A 263 -0.75 23.72 30.13
C VAL A 263 -0.41 24.79 31.13
N ALA A 264 0.05 24.36 32.31
CA ALA A 264 0.41 25.25 33.39
C ALA A 264 1.87 25.04 33.82
N SER A 265 2.53 26.13 34.18
CA SER A 265 3.90 26.12 34.68
C SER A 265 3.90 26.39 36.19
N PHE A 266 4.54 25.51 36.94
CA PHE A 266 4.65 25.61 38.40
C PHE A 266 6.10 25.83 38.83
N SER A 267 6.26 26.35 40.06
CA SER A 267 7.58 26.48 40.71
C SER A 267 8.21 25.11 40.94
N PRO A 268 9.54 24.95 40.80
CA PRO A 268 10.26 23.72 41.08
C PRO A 268 10.02 23.18 42.50
N ASN A 269 9.75 24.04 43.46
CA ASN A 269 9.47 23.66 44.83
C ASN A 269 8.13 22.89 45.00
N ALA A 270 7.29 22.91 43.97
CA ALA A 270 6.02 22.18 43.97
C ALA A 270 6.13 20.71 43.53
N ILE A 271 7.29 20.26 42.93
CA ILE A 271 7.45 18.95 42.29
C ILE A 271 7.06 17.77 43.19
N GLY A 272 7.45 17.84 44.46
CA GLY A 272 7.15 16.76 45.41
C GLY A 272 5.68 16.66 45.83
N ARG A 273 4.84 17.65 45.46
CA ARG A 273 3.43 17.76 45.85
C ARG A 273 2.47 17.61 44.68
N LEU A 274 2.95 17.72 43.44
CA LEU A 274 2.16 17.59 42.22
C LEU A 274 2.06 16.12 41.83
N ARG A 275 0.82 15.62 41.63
CA ARG A 275 0.54 14.24 41.23
C ARG A 275 -0.59 14.18 40.20
N THR A 276 -0.54 13.23 39.32
CA THR A 276 -1.61 12.92 38.38
C THR A 276 -2.91 12.62 39.11
N GLY A 277 -4.04 13.12 38.59
CA GLY A 277 -5.36 12.94 39.17
C GLY A 277 -5.77 14.00 40.21
N GLN A 278 -4.90 14.95 40.57
CA GLN A 278 -5.27 16.06 41.44
C GLN A 278 -6.25 16.99 40.75
N SER A 279 -7.28 17.42 41.50
CA SER A 279 -8.26 18.39 41.05
C SER A 279 -7.76 19.82 41.27
N GLY A 280 -8.17 20.71 40.37
CA GLY A 280 -7.81 22.11 40.43
C GLY A 280 -8.86 23.02 39.80
N ARG A 281 -8.56 24.30 39.75
CA ARG A 281 -9.39 25.34 39.18
C ARG A 281 -8.57 26.23 38.27
N LEU A 282 -9.04 26.40 37.03
CA LEU A 282 -8.48 27.36 36.08
C LEU A 282 -9.22 28.67 36.15
N ARG A 283 -8.51 29.77 36.35
CA ARG A 283 -9.02 31.13 36.23
C ARG A 283 -8.44 31.76 34.98
N LEU A 284 -9.29 32.17 34.03
CA LEU A 284 -8.87 32.78 32.78
C LEU A 284 -8.63 34.29 32.96
N ALA A 285 -7.51 34.77 32.46
CA ALA A 285 -7.21 36.20 32.38
C ALA A 285 -8.17 36.83 31.35
N GLY A 286 -8.89 37.88 31.71
CA GLY A 286 -9.89 38.51 30.85
C GLY A 286 -11.34 38.07 31.10
N TYR A 287 -11.56 37.03 31.93
CA TYR A 287 -12.88 36.60 32.37
C TYR A 287 -12.95 36.64 33.90
N PRO A 288 -13.50 37.70 34.51
CA PRO A 288 -13.58 37.83 35.98
C PRO A 288 -14.26 36.63 36.61
N TRP A 289 -13.55 35.93 37.50
CA TRP A 289 -14.03 34.69 38.11
C TRP A 289 -15.28 34.87 38.95
N GLN A 290 -15.55 36.08 39.45
CA GLN A 290 -16.79 36.42 40.19
C GLN A 290 -18.03 36.31 39.30
N GLN A 291 -17.89 36.57 38.00
CA GLN A 291 -18.98 36.57 37.02
C GLN A 291 -19.06 35.28 36.23
N TYR A 292 -17.92 34.71 35.89
CA TYR A 292 -17.83 33.52 34.99
C TYR A 292 -17.45 32.24 35.71
N GLY A 293 -17.06 32.32 37.01
CA GLY A 293 -16.61 31.17 37.77
C GLY A 293 -15.16 30.76 37.42
N ALA A 294 -14.75 29.65 38.01
CA ALA A 294 -13.47 28.99 37.67
C ALA A 294 -13.79 27.65 37.01
N LEU A 295 -13.00 27.29 36.00
CA LEU A 295 -13.15 26.04 35.27
C LEU A 295 -12.48 24.88 36.03
N PRO A 296 -13.19 23.76 36.29
CA PRO A 296 -12.56 22.61 36.90
C PRO A 296 -11.57 21.96 35.97
N VAL A 297 -10.41 21.60 36.52
CA VAL A 297 -9.32 20.93 35.79
C VAL A 297 -8.79 19.77 36.63
N VAL A 298 -8.28 18.76 35.94
CA VAL A 298 -7.66 17.58 36.57
C VAL A 298 -6.28 17.36 35.96
N VAL A 299 -5.27 17.14 36.80
CA VAL A 299 -3.90 16.86 36.36
C VAL A 299 -3.86 15.58 35.56
N ALA A 300 -3.54 15.67 34.27
CA ALA A 300 -3.38 14.55 33.38
C ALA A 300 -1.92 14.05 33.40
N HIS A 301 -0.96 14.98 33.30
CA HIS A 301 0.46 14.63 33.27
C HIS A 301 1.31 15.69 33.97
N VAL A 302 2.36 15.26 34.70
CA VAL A 302 3.36 16.13 35.29
C VAL A 302 4.69 15.84 34.61
N ALA A 303 5.28 16.84 33.95
CA ALA A 303 6.57 16.67 33.28
C ALA A 303 7.69 16.39 34.29
N SER A 304 8.51 15.42 33.98
CA SER A 304 9.68 15.02 34.82
C SER A 304 10.89 15.94 34.63
N GLU A 305 10.89 16.76 33.56
CA GLU A 305 12.00 17.66 33.23
C GLU A 305 11.67 19.11 33.57
N LEU A 306 12.65 19.80 34.12
CA LEU A 306 12.59 21.25 34.34
C LEU A 306 12.93 21.98 33.03
N ARG A 307 12.01 22.77 32.53
CA ARG A 307 12.25 23.70 31.41
C ARG A 307 12.18 25.14 31.93
N ASP A 308 13.17 25.96 31.65
CA ASP A 308 13.25 27.36 32.12
C ASP A 308 13.03 27.52 33.63
N SER A 309 13.57 26.56 34.44
CA SER A 309 13.37 26.51 35.88
C SER A 309 11.92 26.42 36.32
N GLN A 310 11.04 25.81 35.50
CA GLN A 310 9.64 25.59 35.77
C GLN A 310 9.24 24.13 35.48
N ILE A 311 8.18 23.68 36.15
CA ILE A 311 7.59 22.35 35.92
C ILE A 311 6.36 22.55 35.02
N ARG A 312 6.35 21.91 33.88
CA ARG A 312 5.19 21.86 33.00
C ARG A 312 4.21 20.79 33.50
N VAL A 313 2.96 21.18 33.68
CA VAL A 313 1.86 20.30 34.07
C VAL A 313 0.76 20.41 33.01
N GLU A 314 0.34 19.28 32.50
CA GLU A 314 -0.77 19.18 31.56
C GLU A 314 -2.02 18.77 32.32
N LEU A 315 -3.10 19.53 32.14
CA LEU A 315 -4.35 19.33 32.83
C LEU A 315 -5.48 19.20 31.82
N ARG A 316 -6.34 18.23 32.04
CA ARG A 316 -7.57 18.08 31.27
C ARG A 316 -8.64 19.01 31.84
N LEU A 317 -9.33 19.69 30.92
CA LEU A 317 -10.50 20.49 31.27
C LEU A 317 -11.69 19.57 31.51
N ASP A 318 -12.24 19.58 32.71
CA ASP A 318 -13.39 18.74 33.13
C ASP A 318 -14.71 19.55 33.10
N ALA A 319 -14.91 20.35 32.03
CA ALA A 319 -16.08 21.22 31.95
C ALA A 319 -16.86 20.97 30.64
N PRO A 320 -18.01 20.30 30.69
CA PRO A 320 -18.81 20.06 29.50
C PRO A 320 -19.59 21.28 28.98
N ALA A 321 -19.76 22.35 29.73
CA ALA A 321 -20.47 23.56 29.29
C ALA A 321 -20.03 24.77 30.06
N SER A 322 -19.08 25.52 29.59
CA SER A 322 -18.86 26.90 30.06
C SER A 322 -19.47 27.88 29.07
N ASN A 323 -20.11 28.93 29.58
CA ASN A 323 -20.59 30.08 28.80
C ASN A 323 -19.44 30.93 28.26
N ILE A 324 -18.18 30.47 28.39
CA ILE A 324 -16.99 31.14 27.94
C ILE A 324 -16.57 30.53 26.59
N PRO A 325 -16.40 31.33 25.53
CA PRO A 325 -15.83 30.83 24.26
C PRO A 325 -14.38 30.46 24.49
N LEU A 326 -14.12 29.17 24.76
CA LEU A 326 -12.76 28.67 24.97
C LEU A 326 -12.02 28.67 23.65
N GLN A 327 -10.89 29.39 23.58
CA GLN A 327 -10.03 29.50 22.41
C GLN A 327 -8.61 29.06 22.76
N HIS A 328 -7.88 28.61 21.73
CA HIS A 328 -6.46 28.31 21.85
C HIS A 328 -5.68 29.56 22.34
N ALA A 329 -4.67 29.34 23.16
CA ALA A 329 -3.78 30.37 23.72
C ALA A 329 -4.42 31.35 24.74
N LEU A 330 -5.65 31.11 25.24
CA LEU A 330 -6.19 31.91 26.31
C LEU A 330 -5.33 31.78 27.58
N PRO A 331 -4.78 32.89 28.13
CA PRO A 331 -3.95 32.87 29.33
C PRO A 331 -4.81 32.74 30.58
N GLY A 332 -4.24 32.13 31.61
CA GLY A 332 -4.90 31.96 32.90
C GLY A 332 -3.93 31.59 34.02
N THR A 333 -4.51 31.26 35.17
CA THR A 333 -3.80 30.74 36.34
C THR A 333 -4.53 29.52 36.86
N VAL A 334 -3.78 28.47 37.17
CA VAL A 334 -4.32 27.23 37.75
C VAL A 334 -4.00 27.17 39.23
N GLU A 335 -5.00 26.83 40.04
CA GLU A 335 -4.83 26.49 41.45
C GLU A 335 -5.13 25.01 41.65
N LEU A 336 -4.11 24.22 42.04
CA LEU A 336 -4.22 22.79 42.29
C LEU A 336 -4.34 22.49 43.78
N GLU A 337 -5.26 21.63 44.12
CA GLU A 337 -5.35 21.12 45.49
C GLU A 337 -4.28 20.05 45.70
N VAL A 338 -3.23 20.38 46.46
CA VAL A 338 -2.04 19.51 46.61
C VAL A 338 -2.11 18.64 47.85
N GLU A 339 -2.75 19.13 48.92
CA GLU A 339 -2.77 18.45 50.22
C GLU A 339 -3.97 18.92 51.05
N ARG A 340 -4.49 18.05 51.92
CA ARG A 340 -5.46 18.42 52.99
C ARG A 340 -4.81 18.19 54.33
N ILE A 341 -4.47 19.27 55.02
CA ILE A 341 -3.80 19.22 56.32
C ILE A 341 -4.60 19.98 57.38
N SER A 342 -4.35 19.65 58.66
CA SER A 342 -5.01 20.37 59.77
C SER A 342 -4.43 21.78 59.96
N PRO A 343 -5.24 22.76 60.44
CA PRO A 343 -4.72 24.09 60.78
C PRO A 343 -3.53 24.05 61.74
N ALA A 344 -3.51 23.15 62.68
CA ALA A 344 -2.36 22.92 63.56
C ALA A 344 -1.05 22.55 62.80
N ALA A 345 -1.16 21.64 61.80
CA ALA A 345 -0.01 21.23 60.98
C ALA A 345 0.47 22.37 60.06
N LEU A 346 -0.43 23.22 59.55
CA LEU A 346 -0.07 24.40 58.77
C LEU A 346 0.77 25.38 59.57
N ILE A 347 0.42 25.68 60.81
CA ILE A 347 1.17 26.61 61.69
C ILE A 347 2.51 25.98 62.03
N LEU A 348 2.58 24.72 62.42
CA LEU A 348 3.81 24.02 62.70
C LEU A 348 4.78 24.06 61.47
N ARG A 349 4.26 23.84 60.27
CA ARG A 349 5.07 23.88 59.03
C ARG A 349 5.56 25.32 58.72
N ALA A 350 4.75 26.32 58.99
CA ALA A 350 5.12 27.75 58.83
C ALA A 350 6.15 28.17 59.86
N ALA A 351 6.06 27.69 61.07
CA ALA A 351 7.05 27.94 62.16
C ALA A 351 8.40 27.25 61.86
N GLY A 352 8.37 26.01 61.37
CA GLY A 352 9.59 25.25 61.01
C GLY A 352 10.38 25.82 59.83
N ARG A 353 9.76 26.55 58.92
CA ARG A 353 10.45 27.31 57.86
C ARG A 353 11.22 28.54 58.36
N ARG A 354 10.95 29.02 59.54
CA ARG A 354 11.65 30.17 60.13
C ARG A 354 12.85 29.76 61.00
N ILE A 355 13.03 28.44 61.22
CA ILE A 355 14.09 27.93 62.10
C ILE A 355 15.18 27.17 61.30
N SER A 356 15.04 27.08 59.95
CA SER A 356 16.03 26.44 59.07
C SER A 356 16.89 27.47 58.33
#